data_53f4f48f1d3c207da81110a588d1ebac
#
_entry.id   53f4f48f1d3c207da81110a588d1ebac
#
_cell.length_a   1.000
_cell.length_b   1.000
_cell.length_c   1.000
_cell.angle_alpha   90.00
_cell.angle_beta   90.00
_cell.angle_gamma   90.00
#
_symmetry.space_group_name_H-M   'P 1'
#
loop_
_entity.id
_entity.type
_entity.pdbx_description
1 polymer ?
#
loop_
_entity_poly.entity_id
_entity_poly.type
_entity_poly.pdbx_seq_one_letter_code
_entity_poly.pdbx_strand_id
1 'polypeptide(L)'
;AEVLDRADLVVANRAEFAAVPGLDRAALVAVTAGADGAVLRAGGREVASAAAPAVAAVDGTGAGDAFTGALVVSLLAGLGRDAALRRACLAGAVAASRSGAQPSLPRPADLDSLEDR
;
A
#
# COMPACT_ATOMS: atom_id res chain seq x y z
N ALA A 1 10.99 -19.42 -4.58
CA ALA A 1 12.12 -18.68 -4.05
C ALA A 1 12.78 -17.81 -5.10
N GLU A 2 13.07 -18.36 -6.30
CA GLU A 2 13.68 -17.56 -7.37
C GLU A 2 12.80 -16.40 -7.83
N VAL A 3 11.49 -16.60 -7.85
CA VAL A 3 10.55 -15.55 -8.24
C VAL A 3 10.61 -14.38 -7.24
N LEU A 4 10.64 -14.71 -5.95
CA LEU A 4 10.73 -13.68 -4.91
C LEU A 4 12.07 -12.95 -4.93
N ASP A 5 13.16 -13.66 -5.21
CA ASP A 5 14.49 -13.05 -5.32
C ASP A 5 14.58 -12.03 -6.45
N ARG A 6 13.75 -12.19 -7.49
CA ARG A 6 13.71 -11.31 -8.66
C ARG A 6 12.64 -10.24 -8.60
N ALA A 7 11.72 -10.34 -7.62
CA ALA A 7 10.64 -9.37 -7.50
C ALA A 7 11.18 -8.03 -7.03
N ASP A 8 10.76 -6.96 -7.68
CA ASP A 8 11.11 -5.60 -7.26
C ASP A 8 10.23 -5.13 -6.11
N LEU A 9 8.99 -5.56 -6.08
CA LEU A 9 8.02 -5.19 -5.06
C LEU A 9 7.05 -6.34 -4.81
N VAL A 10 6.82 -6.62 -3.54
CA VAL A 10 5.78 -7.54 -3.10
C VAL A 10 4.87 -6.79 -2.15
N VAL A 11 3.57 -6.97 -2.28
CA VAL A 11 2.58 -6.41 -1.36
C VAL A 11 1.86 -7.58 -0.69
N ALA A 12 1.85 -7.58 0.64
CA ALA A 12 1.25 -8.64 1.42
C ALA A 12 0.62 -8.04 2.69
N ASN A 13 -0.42 -8.69 3.21
CA ASN A 13 -0.91 -8.33 4.53
C ASN A 13 -0.07 -9.03 5.61
N ARG A 14 -0.31 -8.69 6.87
CA ARG A 14 0.45 -9.27 7.99
C ARG A 14 0.37 -10.79 8.03
N ALA A 15 -0.82 -11.35 7.80
CA ALA A 15 -1.01 -12.79 7.84
C ALA A 15 -0.24 -13.48 6.72
N GLU A 16 -0.28 -12.92 5.52
CA GLU A 16 0.46 -13.44 4.37
C GLU A 16 1.96 -13.34 4.60
N PHE A 17 2.43 -12.20 5.12
CA PHE A 17 3.85 -12.00 5.39
C PHE A 17 4.37 -13.03 6.41
N ALA A 18 3.59 -13.31 7.44
CA ALA A 18 3.94 -14.30 8.45
C ALA A 18 3.88 -15.74 7.93
N ALA A 19 2.94 -16.01 7.01
CA ALA A 19 2.68 -17.39 6.55
C ALA A 19 3.57 -17.82 5.39
N VAL A 20 4.07 -16.89 4.57
CA VAL A 20 4.82 -17.22 3.36
C VAL A 20 6.32 -16.96 3.58
N PRO A 21 7.14 -18.02 3.66
CA PRO A 21 8.58 -17.84 3.85
C PRO A 21 9.20 -17.15 2.63
N GLY A 22 10.18 -16.32 2.90
CA GLY A 22 11.00 -15.73 1.85
C GLY A 22 10.44 -14.47 1.20
N LEU A 23 9.30 -13.94 1.64
CA LEU A 23 8.77 -12.68 1.10
C LEU A 23 9.77 -11.52 1.27
N ASP A 24 10.53 -11.52 2.35
CA ASP A 24 11.52 -10.48 2.63
C ASP A 24 12.74 -10.48 1.68
N ARG A 25 12.81 -11.43 0.74
CA ARG A 25 13.85 -11.47 -0.29
C ARG A 25 13.62 -10.48 -1.42
N ALA A 26 12.38 -10.04 -1.60
CA ALA A 26 12.09 -9.02 -2.61
C ALA A 26 12.81 -7.72 -2.27
N ALA A 27 13.14 -6.93 -3.29
CA ALA A 27 13.82 -5.65 -3.09
C ALA A 27 13.04 -4.71 -2.18
N LEU A 28 11.71 -4.68 -2.36
CA LEU A 28 10.80 -3.95 -1.48
C LEU A 28 9.61 -4.84 -1.13
N VAL A 29 9.21 -4.80 0.12
CA VAL A 29 8.01 -5.50 0.58
C VAL A 29 7.13 -4.50 1.32
N ALA A 30 5.90 -4.35 0.86
CA ALA A 30 4.90 -3.54 1.56
C ALA A 30 4.01 -4.49 2.36
N VAL A 31 3.99 -4.32 3.68
CA VAL A 31 3.15 -5.13 4.56
C VAL A 31 2.00 -4.26 5.03
N THR A 32 0.79 -4.62 4.62
CA THR A 32 -0.41 -3.86 4.96
C THR A 32 -1.06 -4.39 6.24
N ALA A 33 -1.68 -3.48 6.98
CA ALA A 33 -2.29 -3.79 8.28
C ALA A 33 -3.66 -3.11 8.44
N GLY A 34 -4.39 -2.94 7.36
CA GLY A 34 -5.73 -2.35 7.39
C GLY A 34 -5.73 -0.98 8.06
N ALA A 35 -6.52 -0.83 9.12
CA ALA A 35 -6.64 0.43 9.84
C ALA A 35 -5.34 0.86 10.52
N ASP A 36 -4.40 -0.05 10.72
CA ASP A 36 -3.12 0.26 11.35
C ASP A 36 -2.08 0.81 10.35
N GLY A 37 -2.44 0.89 9.08
CA GLY A 37 -1.54 1.43 8.07
C GLY A 37 -0.70 0.38 7.36
N ALA A 38 0.55 0.74 7.05
CA ALA A 38 1.44 -0.16 6.33
C ALA A 38 2.90 0.17 6.61
N VAL A 39 3.77 -0.79 6.36
CA VAL A 39 5.22 -0.58 6.42
C VAL A 39 5.86 -1.02 5.12
N LEU A 40 6.96 -0.37 4.76
CA LEU A 40 7.84 -0.83 3.69
C LEU A 40 9.09 -1.44 4.29
N ARG A 41 9.51 -2.56 3.74
CA ARG A 41 10.72 -3.24 4.15
C ARG A 41 11.66 -3.37 2.95
N ALA A 42 12.96 -3.25 3.20
CA ALA A 42 14.01 -3.46 2.21
C ALA A 42 15.19 -4.11 2.89
N GLY A 43 15.72 -5.17 2.31
CA GLY A 43 16.86 -5.89 2.88
C GLY A 43 16.57 -6.45 4.27
N GLY A 44 15.34 -6.86 4.53
CA GLY A 44 14.93 -7.41 5.82
C GLY A 44 14.72 -6.38 6.92
N ARG A 45 14.68 -5.10 6.56
CA ARG A 45 14.50 -4.00 7.52
C ARG A 45 13.31 -3.13 7.15
N GLU A 46 12.64 -2.60 8.16
CA GLU A 46 11.63 -1.58 7.96
C GLU A 46 12.30 -0.26 7.55
N VAL A 47 11.93 0.26 6.39
CA VAL A 47 12.51 1.50 5.84
C VAL A 47 11.51 2.65 5.77
N ALA A 48 10.23 2.38 5.93
CA ALA A 48 9.19 3.40 5.97
C ALA A 48 7.95 2.83 6.67
N SER A 49 7.17 3.70 7.27
CA SER A 49 5.87 3.34 7.82
C SER A 49 4.90 4.49 7.63
N ALA A 50 3.62 4.18 7.48
CA ALA A 50 2.57 5.17 7.34
C ALA A 50 1.30 4.67 8.02
N ALA A 51 0.62 5.57 8.72
CA ALA A 51 -0.67 5.27 9.30
C ALA A 51 -1.78 5.34 8.25
N ALA A 52 -2.82 4.56 8.42
CA ALA A 52 -4.00 4.69 7.58
C ALA A 52 -4.78 5.94 8.02
N PRO A 53 -5.28 6.75 7.07
CA PRO A 53 -6.11 7.88 7.44
C PRO A 53 -7.44 7.43 8.02
N ALA A 54 -7.97 8.25 8.93
CA ALA A 54 -9.24 7.96 9.58
C ALA A 54 -10.38 8.31 8.61
N VAL A 55 -10.84 7.31 7.87
CA VAL A 55 -12.01 7.44 6.99
C VAL A 55 -12.99 6.31 7.33
N ALA A 56 -14.27 6.56 7.13
CA ALA A 56 -15.28 5.54 7.34
C ALA A 56 -15.16 4.46 6.26
N ALA A 57 -14.85 3.24 6.66
CA ALA A 57 -14.77 2.12 5.74
C ALA A 57 -16.18 1.60 5.47
N VAL A 58 -16.58 1.59 4.22
CA VAL A 58 -17.86 1.04 3.77
C VAL A 58 -17.66 -0.36 3.19
N ASP A 59 -16.64 -0.51 2.37
CA ASP A 59 -16.34 -1.78 1.71
C ASP A 59 -14.84 -1.85 1.46
N GLY A 60 -14.21 -2.96 1.85
CA GLY A 60 -12.79 -3.18 1.63
C GLY A 60 -12.44 -3.68 0.23
N THR A 61 -13.45 -3.94 -0.62
CA THR A 61 -13.25 -4.43 -1.98
C THR A 61 -12.45 -3.40 -2.80
N GLY A 62 -11.35 -3.84 -3.37
CA GLY A 62 -10.50 -2.98 -4.19
C GLY A 62 -9.51 -2.13 -3.41
N ALA A 63 -9.57 -2.11 -2.08
CA ALA A 63 -8.64 -1.32 -1.28
C ALA A 63 -7.19 -1.76 -1.48
N GLY A 64 -6.95 -3.07 -1.53
CA GLY A 64 -5.62 -3.61 -1.76
C GLY A 64 -5.07 -3.27 -3.14
N ASP A 65 -5.93 -3.32 -4.16
CA ASP A 65 -5.55 -2.96 -5.52
C ASP A 65 -5.23 -1.47 -5.62
N ALA A 66 -6.03 -0.62 -4.98
CA ALA A 66 -5.82 0.82 -4.95
C ALA A 66 -4.50 1.16 -4.24
N PHE A 67 -4.22 0.50 -3.12
CA PHE A 67 -2.96 0.65 -2.39
C PHE A 67 -1.77 0.30 -3.29
N THR A 68 -1.81 -0.88 -3.90
CA THR A 68 -0.72 -1.37 -4.74
C THR A 68 -0.48 -0.47 -5.95
N GLY A 69 -1.56 -0.09 -6.64
CA GLY A 69 -1.47 0.79 -7.79
C GLY A 69 -0.86 2.14 -7.45
N ALA A 70 -1.31 2.76 -6.37
CA ALA A 70 -0.79 4.06 -5.93
C ALA A 70 0.68 3.96 -5.51
N LEU A 71 1.06 2.88 -4.83
CA LEU A 71 2.45 2.68 -4.42
C LEU A 71 3.37 2.57 -5.63
N VAL A 72 3.01 1.74 -6.60
CA VAL A 72 3.81 1.55 -7.81
C VAL A 72 3.94 2.85 -8.59
N VAL A 73 2.82 3.52 -8.84
CA VAL A 73 2.83 4.79 -9.60
C VAL A 73 3.67 5.86 -8.90
N SER A 74 3.54 5.97 -7.58
CA SER A 74 4.28 6.96 -6.80
C SER A 74 5.79 6.70 -6.82
N LEU A 75 6.19 5.43 -6.70
CA LEU A 75 7.61 5.07 -6.77
C LEU A 75 8.18 5.32 -8.16
N LEU A 76 7.42 4.97 -9.20
CA LEU A 76 7.84 5.22 -10.59
C LEU A 76 7.93 6.72 -10.90
N ALA A 77 7.11 7.53 -10.26
CA ALA A 77 7.14 8.99 -10.40
C ALA A 77 8.31 9.63 -9.64
N GLY A 78 9.08 8.85 -8.91
CA GLY A 78 10.25 9.33 -8.19
C GLY A 78 10.00 9.84 -6.79
N LEU A 79 8.81 9.60 -6.21
CA LEU A 79 8.56 9.96 -4.83
C LEU A 79 9.42 9.11 -3.89
N GLY A 80 9.82 9.71 -2.77
CA GLY A 80 10.50 8.97 -1.71
C GLY A 80 9.60 7.88 -1.12
N ARG A 81 10.21 6.91 -0.47
CA ARG A 81 9.49 5.76 0.10
C ARG A 81 8.40 6.16 1.08
N ASP A 82 8.68 7.14 1.95
CA ASP A 82 7.68 7.61 2.92
C ASP A 82 6.47 8.25 2.24
N ALA A 83 6.71 9.11 1.27
CA ALA A 83 5.64 9.78 0.54
C ALA A 83 4.82 8.77 -0.29
N ALA A 84 5.51 7.85 -0.97
CA ALA A 84 4.84 6.82 -1.77
C ALA A 84 3.96 5.92 -0.91
N LEU A 85 4.46 5.51 0.25
CA LEU A 85 3.69 4.67 1.17
C LEU A 85 2.48 5.41 1.73
N ARG A 86 2.64 6.68 2.05
CA ARG A 86 1.55 7.52 2.55
C ARG A 86 0.43 7.64 1.51
N ARG A 87 0.80 7.91 0.26
CA ARG A 87 -0.19 7.98 -0.83
C ARG A 87 -0.89 6.64 -1.04
N ALA A 88 -0.16 5.54 -0.92
CA ALA A 88 -0.75 4.20 -1.04
C ALA A 88 -1.78 3.94 0.05
N CYS A 89 -1.49 4.31 1.29
CA CYS A 89 -2.43 4.19 2.41
C CYS A 89 -3.67 5.06 2.18
N LEU A 90 -3.50 6.27 1.66
CA LEU A 90 -4.62 7.15 1.32
C LEU A 90 -5.50 6.52 0.23
N ALA A 91 -4.88 5.99 -0.81
CA ALA A 91 -5.61 5.35 -1.91
C ALA A 91 -6.44 4.17 -1.42
N GLY A 92 -5.85 3.32 -0.58
CA GLY A 92 -6.57 2.19 0.00
C GLY A 92 -7.73 2.62 0.87
N ALA A 93 -7.53 3.66 1.69
CA ALA A 93 -8.56 4.19 2.56
C ALA A 93 -9.72 4.83 1.77
N VAL A 94 -9.41 5.57 0.72
CA VAL A 94 -10.43 6.18 -0.16
C VAL A 94 -11.25 5.09 -0.83
N ALA A 95 -10.59 4.05 -1.36
CA ALA A 95 -11.31 2.94 -1.99
C ALA A 95 -12.21 2.21 -1.00
N ALA A 96 -11.74 1.99 0.23
CA ALA A 96 -12.53 1.33 1.27
C ALA A 96 -13.72 2.18 1.73
N SER A 97 -13.64 3.50 1.61
CA SER A 97 -14.72 4.40 2.02
C SER A 97 -15.85 4.54 0.99
N ARG A 98 -15.66 4.03 -0.22
CA ARG A 98 -16.66 4.12 -1.27
C ARG A 98 -17.55 2.90 -1.27
N SER A 99 -18.86 3.10 -1.50
CA SER A 99 -19.78 2.00 -1.66
C SER A 99 -19.77 1.55 -3.11
N GLY A 100 -19.95 0.26 -3.32
CA GLY A 100 -19.97 -0.32 -4.65
C GLY A 100 -18.57 -0.59 -5.18
N ALA A 101 -18.53 -1.48 -6.14
CA ALA A 101 -17.27 -2.05 -6.58
C ALA A 101 -16.56 -1.23 -7.64
N GLN A 102 -17.24 -0.37 -8.35
CA GLN A 102 -16.66 0.20 -9.55
C GLN A 102 -16.97 1.66 -9.74
N PRO A 103 -15.97 2.43 -10.12
CA PRO A 103 -14.54 2.19 -9.97
C PRO A 103 -14.06 2.65 -8.59
N SER A 104 -13.30 1.83 -7.93
CA SER A 104 -12.79 2.14 -6.60
C SER A 104 -11.46 2.87 -6.60
N LEU A 105 -10.78 2.92 -7.75
CA LEU A 105 -9.46 3.53 -7.81
C LEU A 105 -9.56 5.06 -7.71
N PRO A 106 -8.91 5.67 -6.71
CA PRO A 106 -8.92 7.13 -6.58
C PRO A 106 -8.08 7.79 -7.66
N ARG A 107 -8.44 9.01 -7.99
CA ARG A 107 -7.64 9.85 -8.88
C ARG A 107 -6.57 10.57 -8.07
N PRO A 108 -5.49 11.04 -8.72
CA PRO A 108 -4.49 11.84 -8.01
C PRO A 108 -5.06 13.03 -7.23
N ALA A 109 -6.08 13.68 -7.77
CA ALA A 109 -6.73 14.80 -7.08
C ALA A 109 -7.39 14.39 -5.76
N ASP A 110 -7.94 13.18 -5.69
CA ASP A 110 -8.54 12.66 -4.46
C ASP A 110 -7.49 12.50 -3.37
N LEU A 111 -6.30 12.03 -3.74
CA LEU A 111 -5.20 11.82 -2.82
C LEU A 111 -4.63 13.15 -2.33
N ASP A 112 -4.46 14.12 -3.24
CA ASP A 112 -3.93 15.44 -2.91
C ASP A 112 -4.87 16.16 -1.92
N SER A 113 -6.16 16.06 -2.13
CA SER A 113 -7.16 16.65 -1.24
C SER A 113 -7.07 16.08 0.18
N LEU A 114 -6.82 14.77 0.32
CA LEU A 114 -6.68 14.15 1.63
C LEU A 114 -5.35 14.47 2.30
N GLU A 115 -4.28 14.60 1.53
CA GLU A 115 -2.97 14.96 2.06
C GLU A 115 -2.93 16.36 2.63
N ASP A 116 -3.73 17.27 2.11
CA ASP A 116 -3.80 18.67 2.55
C ASP A 116 -4.55 18.84 3.89
N ARG A 117 -5.15 17.80 4.39
CA ARG A 117 -5.83 17.79 5.67
C ARG A 117 -4.87 17.43 6.79
#